data_1901412024ae616611381c53674fad32
#
_entry.id   1901412024ae616611381c53674fad32
#
_cell.length_a   1.000
_cell.length_b   1.000
_cell.length_c   1.000
_cell.angle_alpha   90.00
_cell.angle_beta   90.00
_cell.angle_gamma   90.00
#
_symmetry.space_group_name_H-M   'P 1'
#
loop_
_entity.id
_entity.type
_entity.pdbx_description
1 polymer ?
#
loop_
_entity_poly.entity_id
_entity_poly.type
_entity_poly.pdbx_seq_one_letter_code
_entity_poly.pdbx_strand_id
1 'polypeptide(L)'
;MLVADVLIFHEAVRYALQYNEFLKADEIPRAKELLRIGQERADYLQEGRAPWAVQSGLVVRGYFSKLDDSVQPYGLVMPSSWSPGSTHRWRLDTWFHGRSETLTELNFLQDRITNAGQFTPPDTIVLHLYGRYCNANKFAGEVDLFEALDSVRAQYRIDPNRIAVRGFSMGGAAAWHIAAHHPGLWAAVAPGAGFSESAEFLDIFKSEPVKPTWWEQKLWRLYDATVYAANFANLPLVAYSGEKDRQMQAALVMERELAKEGMRMKHIIGPDTPHRYHPESKILIDDAMNAIVGRGRDPYPERIQFVTYTLAYDRLKWVRVDGLRQHWEAGRIEAELRAPRAVRVTTSGLTAFTLDFGPGGCPLELTGKVTVTIDGHPVTVAGPLTDRSWTASFVQVAGGKQVAGGKPLAGGKQVAGGKWRVATAKDSELVQKRHGLQGPVDDAFMNRFIIVKPTGKPLIPSGAAWVDAEMNRAIKEWRRQFRGEAIVRNDSEVSGEDTLTANLILWGDPGSNQVLGRLLSKLPLAWNASTVRIGRQSFAAAGHMPVLIYPNPLNPKKYIVINSGFTFREYDYLNNARQIPKLPDFAIVDLSKPPDGRWPGRIAHAGFFNERWEAAEPAAEATADAAKAP
;
A
#
# COMPACT_ATOMS: atom_id res chain seq x y z
N MET A 1 8.60 22.17 -7.84
CA MET A 1 9.23 20.90 -8.26
C MET A 1 10.74 20.97 -8.18
N LEU A 2 11.44 21.90 -8.87
CA LEU A 2 12.91 21.99 -8.84
C LEU A 2 13.51 22.34 -7.45
N VAL A 3 12.77 23.01 -6.57
CA VAL A 3 13.22 23.32 -5.20
C VAL A 3 13.45 22.03 -4.40
N ALA A 4 12.64 20.99 -4.57
CA ALA A 4 12.87 19.72 -3.90
C ALA A 4 14.20 19.08 -4.30
N ASP A 5 14.65 19.27 -5.57
CA ASP A 5 15.93 18.74 -6.06
C ASP A 5 17.15 19.41 -5.39
N VAL A 6 16.97 20.56 -4.77
CA VAL A 6 17.97 21.25 -3.94
C VAL A 6 17.85 20.79 -2.50
N LEU A 7 16.62 20.79 -1.97
CA LEU A 7 16.36 20.52 -0.56
C LEU A 7 16.72 19.09 -0.13
N ILE A 8 16.68 18.10 -1.04
CA ILE A 8 17.12 16.71 -0.69
C ILE A 8 18.53 16.68 -0.10
N PHE A 9 19.45 17.53 -0.56
CA PHE A 9 20.83 17.57 -0.06
C PHE A 9 20.92 18.21 1.32
N HIS A 10 20.18 19.29 1.52
CA HIS A 10 20.09 19.96 2.82
C HIS A 10 19.44 19.04 3.85
N GLU A 11 18.29 18.46 3.53
CA GLU A 11 17.54 17.60 4.44
C GLU A 11 18.32 16.32 4.82
N ALA A 12 19.04 15.72 3.88
CA ALA A 12 19.87 14.56 4.15
C ALA A 12 20.93 14.85 5.23
N VAL A 13 21.57 16.01 5.17
CA VAL A 13 22.59 16.41 6.17
C VAL A 13 21.94 16.93 7.45
N ARG A 14 20.86 17.70 7.37
CA ARG A 14 20.07 18.15 8.53
C ARG A 14 19.63 16.96 9.38
N TYR A 15 19.05 15.93 8.75
CA TYR A 15 18.61 14.73 9.45
C TYR A 15 19.78 13.96 10.07
N ALA A 16 20.91 13.82 9.36
CA ALA A 16 22.08 13.14 9.91
C ALA A 16 22.62 13.83 11.16
N LEU A 17 22.56 15.17 11.21
CA LEU A 17 22.93 15.97 12.39
C LEU A 17 21.88 15.87 13.51
N GLN A 18 20.62 16.11 13.18
CA GLN A 18 19.52 16.20 14.14
C GLN A 18 19.24 14.87 14.85
N TYR A 19 19.38 13.77 14.14
CA TYR A 19 19.02 12.42 14.63
C TYR A 19 20.24 11.55 14.93
N ASN A 20 21.48 12.11 14.90
CA ASN A 20 22.73 11.38 15.12
C ASN A 20 22.90 10.19 14.16
N GLU A 21 22.62 10.41 12.88
CA GLU A 21 22.65 9.38 11.84
C GLU A 21 23.94 9.41 10.99
N PHE A 22 25.03 10.02 11.47
CA PHE A 22 26.38 9.76 10.98
C PHE A 22 26.86 8.43 11.57
N LEU A 23 26.78 7.38 10.76
CA LEU A 23 27.06 6.01 11.20
C LEU A 23 28.54 5.64 11.07
N LYS A 24 29.27 6.38 10.23
CA LYS A 24 30.70 6.18 9.96
C LYS A 24 31.40 7.52 9.76
N ALA A 25 32.69 7.57 10.11
CA ALA A 25 33.49 8.81 9.99
C ALA A 25 33.62 9.32 8.54
N ASP A 26 33.63 8.43 7.54
CA ASP A 26 33.70 8.79 6.13
C ASP A 26 32.42 9.40 5.56
N GLU A 27 31.33 9.40 6.31
CA GLU A 27 30.09 10.07 5.92
C GLU A 27 30.17 11.60 6.10
N ILE A 28 31.06 12.11 6.95
CA ILE A 28 31.24 13.57 7.14
C ILE A 28 31.78 14.24 5.86
N PRO A 29 32.86 13.76 5.21
CA PRO A 29 33.26 14.29 3.90
C PRO A 29 32.18 14.18 2.84
N ARG A 30 31.41 13.09 2.81
CA ARG A 30 30.28 12.89 1.87
C ARG A 30 29.18 13.93 2.11
N ALA A 31 28.83 14.21 3.37
CA ALA A 31 27.86 15.24 3.73
C ALA A 31 28.27 16.62 3.21
N LYS A 32 29.57 16.98 3.36
CA LYS A 32 30.11 18.24 2.83
C LYS A 32 29.99 18.32 1.31
N GLU A 33 30.25 17.22 0.60
CA GLU A 33 30.11 17.17 -0.85
C GLU A 33 28.63 17.27 -1.28
N LEU A 34 27.72 16.61 -0.58
CA LEU A 34 26.28 16.74 -0.84
C LEU A 34 25.79 18.17 -0.63
N LEU A 35 26.24 18.86 0.44
CA LEU A 35 25.92 20.28 0.65
C LEU A 35 26.47 21.17 -0.46
N ARG A 36 27.68 20.89 -0.94
CA ARG A 36 28.28 21.63 -2.08
C ARG A 36 27.42 21.48 -3.34
N ILE A 37 26.98 20.25 -3.65
CA ILE A 37 26.08 20.00 -4.79
C ILE A 37 24.73 20.70 -4.59
N GLY A 38 24.18 20.67 -3.38
CA GLY A 38 22.94 21.36 -3.05
C GLY A 38 23.05 22.87 -3.24
N GLN A 39 24.16 23.48 -2.79
CA GLN A 39 24.43 24.90 -2.97
C GLN A 39 24.57 25.27 -4.44
N GLU A 40 25.34 24.49 -5.22
CA GLU A 40 25.51 24.71 -6.65
C GLU A 40 24.16 24.66 -7.39
N ARG A 41 23.26 23.72 -7.03
CA ARG A 41 21.92 23.67 -7.59
C ARG A 41 21.06 24.86 -7.19
N ALA A 42 21.21 25.37 -5.96
CA ALA A 42 20.51 26.57 -5.51
C ALA A 42 20.94 27.80 -6.33
N ASP A 43 22.26 27.95 -6.55
CA ASP A 43 22.82 29.03 -7.35
C ASP A 43 22.31 28.98 -8.80
N TYR A 44 22.30 27.80 -9.43
CA TYR A 44 21.71 27.62 -10.75
C TYR A 44 20.22 28.01 -10.80
N LEU A 45 19.43 27.66 -9.77
CA LEU A 45 18.02 28.05 -9.74
C LEU A 45 17.83 29.57 -9.63
N GLN A 46 18.68 30.26 -8.88
CA GLN A 46 18.67 31.73 -8.83
C GLN A 46 18.94 32.35 -10.19
N GLU A 47 19.74 31.68 -11.04
CA GLU A 47 20.01 32.09 -12.41
C GLU A 47 18.95 31.61 -13.41
N GLY A 48 17.85 30.98 -12.94
CA GLY A 48 16.79 30.43 -13.81
C GLY A 48 17.20 29.17 -14.55
N ARG A 49 18.23 28.46 -14.16
CA ARG A 49 18.79 27.26 -14.79
C ARG A 49 18.64 26.03 -13.92
N ALA A 50 18.55 24.84 -14.54
CA ALA A 50 18.52 23.54 -13.85
C ALA A 50 19.24 22.47 -14.70
N PRO A 51 20.59 22.48 -14.77
CA PRO A 51 21.36 21.58 -15.64
C PRO A 51 21.06 20.09 -15.38
N TRP A 52 20.84 19.70 -14.12
CA TRP A 52 20.52 18.32 -13.75
C TRP A 52 19.18 17.81 -14.30
N ALA A 53 18.26 18.73 -14.65
CA ALA A 53 16.96 18.36 -15.23
C ALA A 53 17.05 17.94 -16.70
N VAL A 54 18.19 18.24 -17.35
CA VAL A 54 18.40 18.03 -18.79
C VAL A 54 19.65 17.18 -19.09
N GLN A 55 20.24 16.55 -18.08
CA GLN A 55 21.42 15.68 -18.26
C GLN A 55 21.03 14.22 -18.46
N SER A 56 21.89 13.43 -19.11
CA SER A 56 21.89 11.97 -19.15
C SER A 56 22.76 11.38 -18.03
N GLY A 57 22.74 10.06 -17.86
CA GLY A 57 23.51 9.37 -16.81
C GLY A 57 22.84 9.41 -15.46
N LEU A 58 23.63 9.54 -14.37
CA LEU A 58 23.12 9.49 -13.01
C LEU A 58 22.58 10.85 -12.56
N VAL A 59 21.34 10.86 -12.13
CA VAL A 59 20.66 12.08 -11.65
C VAL A 59 19.90 11.76 -10.37
N VAL A 60 20.10 12.53 -9.30
CA VAL A 60 19.23 12.48 -8.13
C VAL A 60 18.24 13.63 -8.17
N ARG A 61 16.99 13.34 -7.83
CA ARG A 61 15.88 14.29 -7.81
C ARG A 61 15.11 14.18 -6.50
N GLY A 62 14.21 15.10 -6.26
CA GLY A 62 13.35 15.11 -5.09
C GLY A 62 11.91 15.52 -5.39
N TYR A 63 11.02 15.22 -4.46
CA TYR A 63 9.64 15.68 -4.45
C TYR A 63 9.19 15.99 -3.02
N PHE A 64 8.13 16.79 -2.88
CA PHE A 64 7.46 17.00 -1.60
C PHE A 64 6.38 15.93 -1.44
N SER A 65 6.45 15.14 -0.37
CA SER A 65 5.45 14.14 -0.08
C SER A 65 4.14 14.77 0.41
N LYS A 66 3.02 14.25 -0.07
CA LYS A 66 1.69 14.66 0.37
C LYS A 66 1.31 14.13 1.75
N LEU A 67 2.06 13.13 2.27
CA LEU A 67 1.77 12.52 3.57
C LEU A 67 2.07 13.46 4.74
N ASP A 68 3.24 14.12 4.70
CA ASP A 68 3.85 14.79 5.84
C ASP A 68 4.69 16.02 5.45
N ASP A 69 4.57 16.50 4.22
CA ASP A 69 5.33 17.61 3.61
C ASP A 69 6.85 17.40 3.58
N SER A 70 7.35 16.20 3.89
CA SER A 70 8.77 15.88 3.82
C SER A 70 9.30 15.89 2.40
N VAL A 71 10.58 16.22 2.24
CA VAL A 71 11.27 16.15 0.94
C VAL A 71 11.88 14.75 0.82
N GLN A 72 11.44 13.98 -0.18
CA GLN A 72 11.90 12.62 -0.41
C GLN A 72 12.76 12.53 -1.67
N PRO A 73 13.93 11.84 -1.61
CA PRO A 73 14.82 11.69 -2.75
C PRO A 73 14.48 10.47 -3.60
N TYR A 74 14.83 10.52 -4.86
CA TYR A 74 14.92 9.37 -5.77
C TYR A 74 16.10 9.50 -6.72
N GLY A 75 16.60 8.37 -7.23
CA GLY A 75 17.66 8.33 -8.24
C GLY A 75 17.13 7.98 -9.61
N LEU A 76 17.74 8.54 -10.65
CA LEU A 76 17.49 8.17 -12.03
C LEU A 76 18.79 7.72 -12.71
N VAL A 77 18.69 6.69 -13.54
CA VAL A 77 19.68 6.41 -14.57
C VAL A 77 19.04 6.78 -15.91
N MET A 78 19.46 7.89 -16.46
CA MET A 78 18.97 8.39 -17.75
C MET A 78 19.78 7.76 -18.88
N PRO A 79 19.16 7.15 -19.91
CA PRO A 79 19.89 6.53 -21.00
C PRO A 79 20.67 7.58 -21.81
N SER A 80 21.78 7.19 -22.41
CA SER A 80 22.63 8.07 -23.24
C SER A 80 21.91 8.60 -24.48
N SER A 81 20.90 7.87 -24.96
CA SER A 81 20.01 8.28 -26.07
C SER A 81 18.99 9.35 -25.69
N TRP A 82 18.80 9.62 -24.37
CA TRP A 82 17.85 10.64 -23.93
C TRP A 82 18.37 12.05 -24.24
N SER A 83 17.46 12.89 -24.72
CA SER A 83 17.74 14.32 -24.95
C SER A 83 16.54 15.19 -24.58
N PRO A 84 16.79 16.41 -24.08
CA PRO A 84 15.72 17.38 -23.82
C PRO A 84 14.91 17.66 -25.10
N GLY A 85 13.59 17.78 -24.96
CA GLY A 85 12.71 18.05 -26.09
C GLY A 85 12.39 16.85 -26.98
N SER A 86 12.95 15.68 -26.74
CA SER A 86 12.58 14.45 -27.44
C SER A 86 11.09 14.18 -27.37
N THR A 87 10.47 13.85 -28.51
CA THR A 87 9.06 13.43 -28.58
C THR A 87 8.87 11.95 -28.25
N HIS A 88 9.97 11.20 -28.10
CA HIS A 88 9.95 9.79 -27.75
C HIS A 88 9.29 9.55 -26.38
N ARG A 89 8.51 8.47 -26.27
CA ARG A 89 7.98 7.99 -24.99
C ARG A 89 8.90 6.90 -24.46
N TRP A 90 9.49 7.15 -23.31
CA TRP A 90 10.52 6.30 -22.71
C TRP A 90 9.93 5.14 -21.90
N ARG A 91 10.55 3.98 -21.99
CA ARG A 91 10.37 2.90 -21.01
C ARG A 91 10.87 3.36 -19.65
N LEU A 92 10.20 2.92 -18.58
CA LEU A 92 10.60 3.14 -17.20
C LEU A 92 10.69 1.81 -16.45
N ASP A 93 11.85 1.49 -15.90
CA ASP A 93 12.00 0.38 -14.95
C ASP A 93 12.12 0.95 -13.55
N THR A 94 11.28 0.53 -12.60
CA THR A 94 11.41 0.86 -11.18
C THR A 94 12.31 -0.17 -10.52
N TRP A 95 13.24 0.28 -9.69
CA TRP A 95 14.12 -0.57 -8.91
C TRP A 95 13.90 -0.39 -7.42
N PHE A 96 13.56 -1.50 -6.74
CA PHE A 96 13.43 -1.58 -5.29
C PHE A 96 14.72 -2.14 -4.71
N HIS A 97 15.31 -1.42 -3.76
CA HIS A 97 16.59 -1.79 -3.14
C HIS A 97 16.44 -2.90 -2.08
N GLY A 98 17.52 -3.58 -1.76
CA GLY A 98 17.61 -4.55 -0.68
C GLY A 98 17.64 -3.89 0.70
N ARG A 99 17.51 -4.71 1.76
CA ARG A 99 17.56 -4.22 3.14
C ARG A 99 18.94 -3.66 3.48
N SER A 100 18.96 -2.46 4.04
CA SER A 100 20.16 -1.81 4.58
C SER A 100 19.76 -0.80 5.65
N GLU A 101 20.05 -1.10 6.91
CA GLU A 101 19.78 -0.22 8.05
C GLU A 101 20.71 1.02 8.07
N THR A 102 21.69 1.06 7.18
CA THR A 102 22.58 2.21 7.00
C THR A 102 22.21 3.08 5.80
N LEU A 103 21.13 2.78 5.10
CA LEU A 103 20.69 3.55 3.93
C LEU A 103 19.89 4.79 4.37
N THR A 104 20.57 5.71 5.07
CA THR A 104 20.02 7.04 5.37
C THR A 104 19.85 7.85 4.09
N GLU A 105 19.17 9.00 4.14
CA GLU A 105 19.04 9.90 2.99
C GLU A 105 20.41 10.29 2.42
N LEU A 106 21.39 10.52 3.31
CA LEU A 106 22.77 10.84 2.94
C LEU A 106 23.41 9.70 2.13
N ASN A 107 23.35 8.49 2.65
CA ASN A 107 23.93 7.32 2.01
C ASN A 107 23.21 6.93 0.72
N PHE A 108 21.88 7.11 0.67
CA PHE A 108 21.11 6.91 -0.56
C PHE A 108 21.53 7.89 -1.66
N LEU A 109 21.60 9.20 -1.36
CA LEU A 109 22.03 10.21 -2.32
C LEU A 109 23.45 9.94 -2.83
N GLN A 110 24.39 9.64 -1.91
CA GLN A 110 25.76 9.31 -2.27
C GLN A 110 25.84 8.08 -3.18
N ASP A 111 25.08 7.03 -2.90
CA ASP A 111 25.02 5.85 -3.75
C ASP A 111 24.44 6.19 -5.13
N ARG A 112 23.35 6.97 -5.20
CA ARG A 112 22.68 7.26 -6.47
C ARG A 112 23.45 8.22 -7.38
N ILE A 113 24.32 9.07 -6.86
CA ILE A 113 25.17 9.92 -7.71
C ILE A 113 26.43 9.19 -8.24
N THR A 114 26.74 7.99 -7.72
CA THR A 114 27.96 7.25 -8.09
C THR A 114 27.69 5.87 -8.69
N ASN A 115 26.52 5.29 -8.52
CA ASN A 115 26.24 3.90 -8.88
C ASN A 115 24.96 3.78 -9.71
N ALA A 116 25.08 3.20 -10.90
CA ALA A 116 23.95 2.96 -11.80
C ALA A 116 23.03 1.80 -11.37
N GLY A 117 23.45 0.97 -10.43
CA GLY A 117 22.65 -0.14 -9.91
C GLY A 117 22.82 -1.44 -10.69
N GLN A 118 21.84 -2.34 -10.56
CA GLN A 118 21.94 -3.72 -11.06
C GLN A 118 21.58 -3.88 -12.53
N PHE A 119 20.65 -3.10 -13.04
CA PHE A 119 20.14 -3.18 -14.41
C PHE A 119 20.05 -1.79 -15.03
N THR A 120 20.57 -1.67 -16.24
CA THR A 120 20.53 -0.44 -17.05
C THR A 120 20.18 -0.80 -18.49
N PRO A 121 18.94 -1.26 -18.76
CA PRO A 121 18.55 -1.67 -20.10
C PRO A 121 18.70 -0.51 -21.11
N PRO A 122 19.03 -0.78 -22.37
CA PRO A 122 19.10 0.26 -23.40
C PRO A 122 17.79 1.04 -23.51
N ASP A 123 17.87 2.33 -23.83
CA ASP A 123 16.72 3.24 -24.06
C ASP A 123 15.68 3.22 -22.92
N THR A 124 16.16 3.00 -21.69
CA THR A 124 15.31 2.85 -20.51
C THR A 124 15.73 3.85 -19.43
N ILE A 125 14.76 4.59 -18.89
CA ILE A 125 14.96 5.34 -17.65
C ILE A 125 14.80 4.36 -16.48
N VAL A 126 15.79 4.29 -15.58
CA VAL A 126 15.68 3.46 -14.37
C VAL A 126 15.44 4.36 -13.17
N LEU A 127 14.32 4.16 -12.49
CA LEU A 127 13.95 4.85 -11.27
C LEU A 127 14.36 4.04 -10.05
N HIS A 128 15.32 4.54 -9.30
CA HIS A 128 15.73 4.01 -8.01
C HIS A 128 14.95 4.72 -6.90
N LEU A 129 14.09 3.98 -6.24
CA LEU A 129 13.27 4.49 -5.14
C LEU A 129 14.07 4.51 -3.84
N TYR A 130 13.88 5.54 -3.03
CA TYR A 130 14.32 5.52 -1.63
C TYR A 130 13.39 4.63 -0.79
N GLY A 131 12.09 4.59 -1.14
CA GLY A 131 11.09 3.76 -0.49
C GLY A 131 10.88 4.11 0.98
N ARG A 132 11.32 5.30 1.40
CA ARG A 132 11.31 5.72 2.79
C ARG A 132 11.99 4.70 3.72
N TYR A 133 13.18 4.18 3.32
CA TYR A 133 14.04 3.33 4.14
C TYR A 133 13.70 1.81 4.09
N CYS A 134 13.87 1.09 5.23
CA CYS A 134 13.83 -0.38 5.32
C CYS A 134 12.44 -0.93 5.64
N ASN A 135 11.46 -0.73 4.75
CA ASN A 135 10.07 -1.15 4.96
C ASN A 135 9.51 -2.06 3.86
N ALA A 136 10.36 -2.56 2.94
CA ALA A 136 9.95 -3.36 1.77
C ALA A 136 8.90 -2.65 0.89
N ASN A 137 8.94 -1.31 0.80
CA ASN A 137 7.95 -0.47 0.13
C ASN A 137 6.50 -0.77 0.58
N LYS A 138 6.33 -1.07 1.86
CA LYS A 138 5.03 -1.18 2.51
C LYS A 138 4.62 0.17 3.12
N PHE A 139 3.33 0.38 3.36
CA PHE A 139 2.79 1.61 3.98
C PHE A 139 3.24 2.88 3.23
N ALA A 140 3.83 3.84 3.93
CA ALA A 140 4.35 5.06 3.31
C ALA A 140 5.42 4.79 2.24
N GLY A 141 6.08 3.64 2.26
CA GLY A 141 6.99 3.22 1.20
C GLY A 141 6.27 2.86 -0.11
N GLU A 142 5.03 2.38 -0.05
CA GLU A 142 4.17 2.21 -1.24
C GLU A 142 3.72 3.56 -1.79
N VAL A 143 3.37 4.50 -0.90
CA VAL A 143 3.02 5.87 -1.31
C VAL A 143 4.21 6.56 -1.98
N ASP A 144 5.42 6.39 -1.45
CA ASP A 144 6.67 6.89 -2.03
C ASP A 144 6.88 6.46 -3.49
N LEU A 145 6.59 5.18 -3.80
CA LEU A 145 6.64 4.69 -5.18
C LEU A 145 5.77 5.53 -6.11
N PHE A 146 4.51 5.77 -5.73
CA PHE A 146 3.57 6.48 -6.58
C PHE A 146 3.88 7.98 -6.68
N GLU A 147 4.32 8.61 -5.58
CA GLU A 147 4.75 10.01 -5.59
C GLU A 147 6.01 10.21 -6.45
N ALA A 148 6.99 9.30 -6.36
CA ALA A 148 8.16 9.32 -7.22
C ALA A 148 7.80 9.09 -8.71
N LEU A 149 6.91 8.12 -9.01
CA LEU A 149 6.40 7.89 -10.37
C LEU A 149 5.70 9.12 -10.94
N ASP A 150 4.87 9.79 -10.14
CA ASP A 150 4.17 11.01 -10.55
C ASP A 150 5.16 12.13 -10.82
N SER A 151 6.20 12.28 -9.98
CA SER A 151 7.28 13.25 -10.19
C SER A 151 8.04 12.98 -11.49
N VAL A 152 8.37 11.72 -11.77
CA VAL A 152 9.04 11.33 -13.03
C VAL A 152 8.16 11.58 -14.24
N ARG A 153 6.88 11.18 -14.20
CA ARG A 153 5.92 11.39 -15.31
C ARG A 153 5.65 12.85 -15.60
N ALA A 154 5.71 13.71 -14.59
CA ALA A 154 5.53 15.16 -14.77
C ALA A 154 6.72 15.82 -15.51
N GLN A 155 7.89 15.18 -15.52
CA GLN A 155 9.13 15.74 -16.05
C GLN A 155 9.62 15.03 -17.32
N TYR A 156 9.30 13.75 -17.47
CA TYR A 156 9.78 12.91 -18.57
C TYR A 156 8.60 12.23 -19.27
N ARG A 157 8.68 12.12 -20.59
CA ARG A 157 7.66 11.47 -21.41
C ARG A 157 7.73 9.95 -21.26
N ILE A 158 7.13 9.41 -20.20
CA ILE A 158 7.07 7.98 -19.97
C ILE A 158 5.95 7.34 -20.80
N ASP A 159 6.23 6.16 -21.37
CA ASP A 159 5.22 5.31 -21.98
C ASP A 159 4.47 4.55 -20.88
N PRO A 160 3.18 4.83 -20.65
CA PRO A 160 2.43 4.19 -19.58
C PRO A 160 2.25 2.67 -19.77
N ASN A 161 2.50 2.16 -20.98
CA ASN A 161 2.42 0.74 -21.28
C ASN A 161 3.76 0.02 -21.20
N ARG A 162 4.86 0.73 -20.91
CA ARG A 162 6.21 0.17 -20.78
C ARG A 162 6.86 0.52 -19.45
N ILE A 163 6.11 0.33 -18.35
CA ILE A 163 6.62 0.49 -16.99
C ILE A 163 6.80 -0.89 -16.38
N ALA A 164 8.01 -1.19 -15.87
CA ALA A 164 8.33 -2.48 -15.26
C ALA A 164 8.76 -2.32 -13.80
N VAL A 165 8.59 -3.41 -13.03
CA VAL A 165 8.99 -3.49 -11.62
C VAL A 165 10.13 -4.48 -11.48
N ARG A 166 11.21 -4.08 -10.80
CA ARG A 166 12.35 -4.93 -10.47
C ARG A 166 12.78 -4.71 -9.02
N GLY A 167 13.27 -5.73 -8.36
CA GLY A 167 13.84 -5.60 -7.03
C GLY A 167 14.55 -6.87 -6.57
N PHE A 168 15.41 -6.74 -5.57
CA PHE A 168 16.15 -7.87 -5.02
C PHE A 168 16.07 -7.89 -3.49
N SER A 169 16.00 -9.08 -2.89
CA SER A 169 15.93 -9.25 -1.44
C SER A 169 14.68 -8.55 -0.87
N MET A 170 14.82 -7.60 0.04
CA MET A 170 13.70 -6.74 0.49
C MET A 170 12.99 -6.09 -0.70
N GLY A 171 13.71 -5.63 -1.72
CA GLY A 171 13.14 -5.10 -2.95
C GLY A 171 12.44 -6.16 -3.80
N GLY A 172 12.86 -7.41 -3.74
CA GLY A 172 12.16 -8.55 -4.34
C GLY A 172 10.80 -8.79 -3.69
N ALA A 173 10.72 -8.63 -2.35
CA ALA A 173 9.45 -8.67 -1.63
C ALA A 173 8.53 -7.50 -2.04
N ALA A 174 9.09 -6.28 -2.16
CA ALA A 174 8.36 -5.14 -2.70
C ALA A 174 7.81 -5.43 -4.10
N ALA A 175 8.64 -5.99 -4.99
CA ALA A 175 8.22 -6.34 -6.35
C ALA A 175 7.05 -7.33 -6.36
N TRP A 176 7.04 -8.34 -5.47
CA TRP A 176 5.94 -9.28 -5.33
C TRP A 176 4.62 -8.59 -4.96
N HIS A 177 4.57 -7.86 -3.83
CA HIS A 177 3.30 -7.31 -3.36
C HIS A 177 2.82 -6.13 -4.23
N ILE A 178 3.70 -5.25 -4.68
CA ILE A 178 3.35 -4.12 -5.57
C ILE A 178 2.77 -4.64 -6.89
N ALA A 179 3.33 -5.70 -7.46
CA ALA A 179 2.80 -6.31 -8.67
C ALA A 179 1.42 -6.96 -8.42
N ALA A 180 1.26 -7.67 -7.32
CA ALA A 180 0.01 -8.34 -6.94
C ALA A 180 -1.12 -7.34 -6.65
N HIS A 181 -0.81 -6.19 -6.05
CA HIS A 181 -1.76 -5.15 -5.67
C HIS A 181 -2.16 -4.23 -6.82
N HIS A 182 -1.22 -3.92 -7.71
CA HIS A 182 -1.43 -3.01 -8.83
C HIS A 182 -1.16 -3.67 -10.19
N PRO A 183 -1.74 -4.87 -10.46
CA PRO A 183 -1.37 -5.69 -11.63
C PRO A 183 -1.71 -5.01 -12.96
N GLY A 184 -2.60 -4.04 -12.96
CA GLY A 184 -2.99 -3.26 -14.13
C GLY A 184 -1.99 -2.21 -14.58
N LEU A 185 -0.99 -1.85 -13.74
CA LEU A 185 -0.08 -0.73 -14.02
C LEU A 185 1.20 -1.15 -14.75
N TRP A 186 1.64 -2.39 -14.59
CA TRP A 186 2.95 -2.85 -14.99
C TRP A 186 2.92 -3.66 -16.29
N ALA A 187 3.96 -3.52 -17.10
CA ALA A 187 4.17 -4.33 -18.29
C ALA A 187 4.80 -5.69 -17.93
N ALA A 188 5.65 -5.72 -16.93
CA ALA A 188 6.28 -6.92 -16.40
C ALA A 188 6.80 -6.70 -14.98
N VAL A 189 7.02 -7.79 -14.25
CA VAL A 189 7.62 -7.76 -12.93
C VAL A 189 8.77 -8.78 -12.81
N ALA A 190 9.86 -8.38 -12.14
CA ALA A 190 11.03 -9.25 -11.90
C ALA A 190 11.44 -9.23 -10.42
N PRO A 191 10.79 -10.02 -9.56
CA PRO A 191 11.18 -10.18 -8.16
C PRO A 191 12.39 -11.11 -8.05
N GLY A 192 13.43 -10.65 -7.37
CA GLY A 192 14.64 -11.44 -7.09
C GLY A 192 14.79 -11.75 -5.62
N ALA A 193 14.81 -13.02 -5.25
CA ALA A 193 15.18 -13.52 -3.91
C ALA A 193 14.53 -12.79 -2.73
N GLY A 194 13.28 -12.37 -2.84
CA GLY A 194 12.51 -11.67 -1.81
C GLY A 194 11.34 -12.51 -1.30
N PHE A 195 10.91 -12.32 -0.05
CA PHE A 195 9.76 -13.03 0.49
C PHE A 195 8.45 -12.66 -0.23
N SER A 196 7.52 -13.60 -0.34
CA SER A 196 6.22 -13.42 -1.01
C SER A 196 5.04 -13.52 -0.07
N GLU A 197 5.26 -14.03 1.15
CA GLU A 197 4.28 -14.17 2.22
C GLU A 197 4.97 -14.19 3.59
N SER A 198 4.19 -14.10 4.66
CA SER A 198 4.71 -13.91 6.02
C SER A 198 4.94 -15.23 6.77
N ALA A 199 3.99 -16.16 6.71
CA ALA A 199 3.97 -17.33 7.61
C ALA A 199 5.14 -18.30 7.39
N GLU A 200 5.26 -18.86 6.19
CA GLU A 200 6.31 -19.83 5.85
C GLU A 200 7.69 -19.17 5.81
N PHE A 201 7.75 -17.90 5.35
CA PHE A 201 9.02 -17.16 5.32
C PHE A 201 9.58 -16.91 6.71
N LEU A 202 8.76 -16.51 7.69
CA LEU A 202 9.21 -16.33 9.07
C LEU A 202 9.66 -17.65 9.71
N ASP A 203 9.07 -18.75 9.29
CA ASP A 203 9.44 -20.09 9.78
C ASP A 203 10.83 -20.55 9.32
N ILE A 204 11.33 -20.06 8.15
CA ILE A 204 12.69 -20.36 7.66
C ILE A 204 13.78 -19.78 8.57
N PHE A 205 13.54 -18.60 9.13
CA PHE A 205 14.50 -17.85 9.94
C PHE A 205 14.23 -18.02 11.45
N LYS A 206 13.75 -19.18 11.86
CA LYS A 206 13.31 -19.51 13.22
C LYS A 206 14.23 -18.96 14.31
N SER A 207 13.81 -17.87 14.92
CA SER A 207 14.22 -17.52 16.28
C SER A 207 13.10 -17.80 17.29
N GLU A 208 11.84 -17.81 16.84
CA GLU A 208 10.65 -18.03 17.66
C GLU A 208 9.52 -18.65 16.83
N PRO A 209 8.61 -19.43 17.45
CA PRO A 209 7.40 -19.90 16.78
C PRO A 209 6.52 -18.72 16.36
N VAL A 210 6.03 -18.75 15.11
CA VAL A 210 5.07 -17.75 14.60
C VAL A 210 3.70 -18.08 15.18
N LYS A 211 3.21 -17.25 16.08
CA LYS A 211 1.90 -17.39 16.75
C LYS A 211 1.07 -16.11 16.57
N PRO A 212 0.54 -15.85 15.36
CA PRO A 212 -0.29 -14.66 15.14
C PRO A 212 -1.65 -14.83 15.83
N THR A 213 -2.21 -13.70 16.27
CA THR A 213 -3.62 -13.64 16.66
C THR A 213 -4.52 -13.85 15.44
N TRP A 214 -5.82 -14.12 15.65
CA TRP A 214 -6.76 -14.34 14.56
C TRP A 214 -6.90 -13.12 13.62
N TRP A 215 -6.75 -11.91 14.17
CA TRP A 215 -6.80 -10.68 13.34
C TRP A 215 -5.48 -10.42 12.60
N GLU A 216 -4.33 -10.76 13.18
CA GLU A 216 -3.04 -10.67 12.46
C GLU A 216 -3.01 -11.61 11.25
N GLN A 217 -3.55 -12.84 11.37
CA GLN A 217 -3.68 -13.78 10.24
C GLN A 217 -4.49 -13.18 9.08
N LYS A 218 -5.55 -12.41 9.39
CA LYS A 218 -6.32 -11.67 8.37
C LYS A 218 -5.53 -10.50 7.79
N LEU A 219 -4.83 -9.75 8.64
CA LEU A 219 -4.05 -8.58 8.24
C LEU A 219 -2.81 -8.92 7.41
N TRP A 220 -2.25 -10.13 7.55
CA TRP A 220 -1.17 -10.60 6.66
C TRP A 220 -1.58 -10.56 5.19
N ARG A 221 -2.86 -10.79 4.88
CA ARG A 221 -3.42 -10.70 3.54
C ARG A 221 -3.23 -9.31 2.90
N LEU A 222 -2.90 -8.28 3.69
CA LEU A 222 -2.58 -6.97 3.11
C LEU A 222 -1.33 -7.02 2.24
N TYR A 223 -0.29 -7.78 2.63
CA TYR A 223 1.01 -7.78 1.93
C TYR A 223 1.47 -9.16 1.45
N ASP A 224 0.78 -10.24 1.78
CA ASP A 224 1.09 -11.57 1.28
C ASP A 224 0.67 -11.70 -0.19
N ALA A 225 1.63 -11.60 -1.12
CA ALA A 225 1.37 -11.65 -2.56
C ALA A 225 0.76 -12.98 -3.02
N THR A 226 0.96 -14.05 -2.27
CA THR A 226 0.48 -15.40 -2.55
C THR A 226 -1.04 -15.50 -2.62
N VAL A 227 -1.76 -14.76 -1.78
CA VAL A 227 -3.23 -14.78 -1.79
C VAL A 227 -3.83 -14.02 -3.00
N TYR A 228 -3.01 -13.22 -3.68
CA TYR A 228 -3.34 -12.49 -4.89
C TYR A 228 -2.82 -13.17 -6.18
N ALA A 229 -2.44 -14.44 -6.14
CA ALA A 229 -1.83 -15.15 -7.27
C ALA A 229 -2.64 -15.02 -8.58
N ALA A 230 -3.98 -15.01 -8.52
CA ALA A 230 -4.86 -14.82 -9.68
C ALA A 230 -4.59 -13.52 -10.46
N ASN A 231 -4.08 -12.48 -9.80
CA ASN A 231 -3.83 -11.17 -10.41
C ASN A 231 -2.68 -11.21 -11.44
N PHE A 232 -1.81 -12.21 -11.37
CA PHE A 232 -0.74 -12.41 -12.35
C PHE A 232 -1.22 -12.99 -13.68
N ALA A 233 -2.49 -13.37 -13.84
CA ALA A 233 -3.03 -13.83 -15.12
C ALA A 233 -2.87 -12.79 -16.24
N ASN A 234 -2.87 -11.51 -15.91
CA ASN A 234 -2.69 -10.40 -16.86
C ASN A 234 -1.35 -9.64 -16.69
N LEU A 235 -0.40 -10.20 -15.93
CA LEU A 235 0.90 -9.56 -15.66
C LEU A 235 2.05 -10.56 -15.82
N PRO A 236 2.90 -10.42 -16.86
CA PRO A 236 4.07 -11.25 -17.04
C PRO A 236 5.07 -11.16 -15.88
N LEU A 237 5.60 -12.31 -15.47
CA LEU A 237 6.42 -12.50 -14.30
C LEU A 237 7.71 -13.25 -14.64
N VAL A 238 8.88 -12.72 -14.20
CA VAL A 238 10.21 -13.33 -14.33
C VAL A 238 10.87 -13.33 -12.96
N ALA A 239 10.71 -14.41 -12.19
CA ALA A 239 11.31 -14.52 -10.87
C ALA A 239 12.78 -14.99 -10.95
N TYR A 240 13.58 -14.61 -9.95
CA TYR A 240 14.95 -15.07 -9.81
C TYR A 240 15.23 -15.55 -8.38
N SER A 241 16.04 -16.62 -8.27
CA SER A 241 16.63 -17.09 -7.01
C SER A 241 18.03 -17.66 -7.26
N GLY A 242 18.91 -17.53 -6.28
CA GLY A 242 20.15 -18.33 -6.25
C GLY A 242 19.85 -19.75 -5.77
N GLU A 243 20.50 -20.77 -6.35
CA GLU A 243 20.29 -22.19 -6.01
C GLU A 243 20.60 -22.49 -4.53
N LYS A 244 21.60 -21.81 -3.95
CA LYS A 244 21.99 -21.94 -2.54
C LYS A 244 21.33 -20.88 -1.63
N ASP A 245 20.40 -20.10 -2.14
CA ASP A 245 19.70 -19.06 -1.38
C ASP A 245 18.49 -19.64 -0.65
N ARG A 246 18.50 -19.55 0.68
CA ARG A 246 17.36 -19.98 1.51
C ARG A 246 16.06 -19.24 1.14
N GLN A 247 16.16 -18.01 0.61
CA GLN A 247 15.00 -17.22 0.18
C GLN A 247 14.40 -17.69 -1.17
N MET A 248 14.98 -18.70 -1.82
CA MET A 248 14.35 -19.37 -2.97
C MET A 248 12.95 -19.90 -2.62
N GLN A 249 12.72 -20.25 -1.35
CA GLN A 249 11.42 -20.65 -0.82
C GLN A 249 10.29 -19.69 -1.26
N ALA A 250 10.51 -18.39 -1.25
CA ALA A 250 9.49 -17.40 -1.62
C ALA A 250 8.99 -17.56 -3.08
N ALA A 251 9.89 -17.84 -4.01
CA ALA A 251 9.53 -18.13 -5.40
C ALA A 251 8.81 -19.48 -5.52
N LEU A 252 9.25 -20.52 -4.79
CA LEU A 252 8.59 -21.83 -4.79
C LEU A 252 7.18 -21.78 -4.21
N VAL A 253 6.94 -20.97 -3.18
CA VAL A 253 5.59 -20.76 -2.65
C VAL A 253 4.70 -20.08 -3.70
N MET A 254 5.21 -19.05 -4.38
CA MET A 254 4.47 -18.40 -5.46
C MET A 254 4.20 -19.35 -6.63
N GLU A 255 5.13 -20.21 -7.03
CA GLU A 255 4.90 -21.24 -8.05
C GLU A 255 3.75 -22.16 -7.66
N ARG A 256 3.71 -22.59 -6.39
CA ARG A 256 2.63 -23.41 -5.85
C ARG A 256 1.27 -22.71 -5.93
N GLU A 257 1.21 -21.43 -5.54
CA GLU A 257 -0.05 -20.68 -5.56
C GLU A 257 -0.49 -20.32 -6.99
N LEU A 258 0.44 -19.98 -7.89
CA LEU A 258 0.16 -19.76 -9.31
C LEU A 258 -0.36 -21.05 -10.01
N ALA A 259 0.19 -22.21 -9.64
CA ALA A 259 -0.25 -23.50 -10.18
C ALA A 259 -1.70 -23.82 -9.81
N LYS A 260 -2.19 -23.41 -8.62
CA LYS A 260 -3.61 -23.54 -8.24
C LYS A 260 -4.54 -22.72 -9.15
N GLU A 261 -4.04 -21.63 -9.70
CA GLU A 261 -4.74 -20.78 -10.67
C GLU A 261 -4.50 -21.21 -12.14
N GLY A 262 -3.85 -22.37 -12.35
CA GLY A 262 -3.54 -22.91 -13.69
C GLY A 262 -2.41 -22.17 -14.41
N MET A 263 -1.61 -21.40 -13.70
CA MET A 263 -0.52 -20.59 -14.25
C MET A 263 0.84 -21.18 -13.95
N ARG A 264 1.83 -20.79 -14.79
CA ARG A 264 3.25 -21.06 -14.58
C ARG A 264 4.02 -19.77 -14.70
N MET A 265 5.06 -19.58 -13.87
CA MET A 265 5.97 -18.45 -13.99
C MET A 265 7.30 -18.86 -14.60
N LYS A 266 8.00 -17.89 -15.20
CA LYS A 266 9.41 -18.06 -15.56
C LYS A 266 10.26 -17.84 -14.32
N HIS A 267 10.85 -18.92 -13.77
CA HIS A 267 11.77 -18.88 -12.65
C HIS A 267 13.18 -19.16 -13.13
N ILE A 268 14.07 -18.17 -13.05
CA ILE A 268 15.47 -18.27 -13.40
C ILE A 268 16.26 -18.55 -12.12
N ILE A 269 16.98 -19.66 -12.10
CA ILE A 269 17.79 -20.07 -10.95
C ILE A 269 19.27 -19.87 -11.28
N GLY A 270 19.99 -19.13 -10.45
CA GLY A 270 21.44 -18.94 -10.57
C GLY A 270 22.16 -20.16 -10.01
N PRO A 271 22.91 -20.93 -10.84
CA PRO A 271 23.57 -22.14 -10.39
C PRO A 271 24.65 -21.83 -9.34
N ASP A 272 24.74 -22.68 -8.32
CA ASP A 272 25.74 -22.59 -7.24
C ASP A 272 25.81 -21.21 -6.54
N THR A 273 24.72 -20.44 -6.58
CA THR A 273 24.70 -19.02 -6.18
C THR A 273 23.97 -18.82 -4.86
N PRO A 274 24.59 -18.15 -3.87
CA PRO A 274 23.93 -17.73 -2.64
C PRO A 274 23.03 -16.49 -2.88
N HIS A 275 22.72 -15.71 -1.85
CA HIS A 275 21.85 -14.53 -1.90
C HIS A 275 22.44 -13.36 -2.71
N ARG A 276 22.55 -13.53 -4.03
CA ARG A 276 22.99 -12.53 -5.02
C ARG A 276 22.56 -12.94 -6.42
N TYR A 277 22.68 -12.04 -7.39
CA TYR A 277 22.51 -12.39 -8.80
C TYR A 277 23.71 -13.20 -9.32
N HIS A 278 23.45 -14.28 -10.05
CA HIS A 278 24.44 -14.96 -10.89
C HIS A 278 24.65 -14.15 -12.17
N PRO A 279 25.90 -13.92 -12.63
CA PRO A 279 26.15 -13.07 -13.79
C PRO A 279 25.38 -13.44 -15.05
N GLU A 280 25.40 -14.71 -15.46
CA GLU A 280 24.67 -15.18 -16.65
C GLU A 280 23.15 -15.15 -16.46
N SER A 281 22.65 -15.52 -15.27
CA SER A 281 21.22 -15.43 -14.97
C SER A 281 20.72 -14.00 -15.04
N LYS A 282 21.55 -13.01 -14.68
CA LYS A 282 21.22 -11.60 -14.79
C LYS A 282 20.97 -11.18 -16.24
N ILE A 283 21.75 -11.68 -17.19
CA ILE A 283 21.54 -11.46 -18.63
C ILE A 283 20.21 -12.08 -19.07
N LEU A 284 19.93 -13.33 -18.67
CA LEU A 284 18.68 -14.02 -19.01
C LEU A 284 17.43 -13.31 -18.46
N ILE A 285 17.54 -12.70 -17.26
CA ILE A 285 16.47 -11.89 -16.67
C ILE A 285 16.25 -10.63 -17.52
N ASP A 286 17.34 -9.95 -17.88
CA ASP A 286 17.25 -8.70 -18.64
C ASP A 286 16.70 -8.92 -20.04
N ASP A 287 17.15 -9.94 -20.75
CA ASP A 287 16.64 -10.34 -22.06
C ASP A 287 15.15 -10.68 -22.00
N ALA A 288 14.72 -11.46 -21.00
CA ALA A 288 13.31 -11.81 -20.82
C ALA A 288 12.46 -10.55 -20.56
N MET A 289 12.91 -9.67 -19.66
CA MET A 289 12.22 -8.43 -19.35
C MET A 289 12.18 -7.50 -20.56
N ASN A 290 13.27 -7.36 -21.32
CA ASN A 290 13.34 -6.54 -22.51
C ASN A 290 12.37 -7.02 -23.59
N ALA A 291 12.29 -8.33 -23.83
CA ALA A 291 11.35 -8.92 -24.77
C ALA A 291 9.87 -8.68 -24.37
N ILE A 292 9.54 -8.72 -23.08
CA ILE A 292 8.18 -8.51 -22.60
C ILE A 292 7.83 -7.02 -22.62
N VAL A 293 8.66 -6.16 -22.01
CA VAL A 293 8.38 -4.73 -21.88
C VAL A 293 8.43 -4.01 -23.23
N GLY A 294 9.25 -4.53 -24.18
CA GLY A 294 9.29 -4.02 -25.55
C GLY A 294 7.93 -4.09 -26.27
N ARG A 295 7.13 -5.13 -25.99
CA ARG A 295 5.75 -5.25 -26.51
C ARG A 295 4.76 -4.32 -25.79
N GLY A 296 5.11 -3.89 -24.59
CA GLY A 296 4.20 -3.16 -23.72
C GLY A 296 3.08 -4.03 -23.11
N ARG A 297 2.37 -3.46 -22.13
CA ARG A 297 1.16 -4.08 -21.58
C ARG A 297 -0.05 -3.83 -22.48
N ASP A 298 -0.99 -4.77 -22.53
CA ASP A 298 -2.32 -4.54 -23.09
C ASP A 298 -3.17 -3.79 -22.03
N PRO A 299 -3.64 -2.56 -22.29
CA PRO A 299 -4.50 -1.83 -21.36
C PRO A 299 -5.94 -2.37 -21.29
N TYR A 300 -6.40 -3.06 -22.35
CA TYR A 300 -7.78 -3.51 -22.50
C TYR A 300 -7.88 -4.99 -22.92
N PRO A 301 -7.31 -5.93 -22.14
CA PRO A 301 -7.37 -7.34 -22.48
C PRO A 301 -8.80 -7.83 -22.55
N GLU A 302 -9.05 -8.80 -23.44
CA GLU A 302 -10.37 -9.42 -23.60
C GLU A 302 -10.86 -10.07 -22.30
N ARG A 303 -9.95 -10.64 -21.51
CA ARG A 303 -10.28 -11.34 -20.26
C ARG A 303 -9.47 -10.79 -19.10
N ILE A 304 -10.16 -10.58 -17.97
CA ILE A 304 -9.59 -10.20 -16.68
C ILE A 304 -9.95 -11.26 -15.63
N GLN A 305 -8.97 -11.57 -14.79
CA GLN A 305 -9.13 -12.38 -13.58
C GLN A 305 -8.50 -11.56 -12.43
N PHE A 306 -9.31 -11.22 -11.43
CA PHE A 306 -8.90 -10.35 -10.35
C PHE A 306 -9.41 -10.84 -9.00
N VAL A 307 -8.55 -10.80 -7.98
CA VAL A 307 -8.87 -11.08 -6.59
C VAL A 307 -8.37 -9.96 -5.70
N THR A 308 -9.19 -9.59 -4.70
CA THR A 308 -8.78 -8.66 -3.65
C THR A 308 -9.36 -9.06 -2.30
N TYR A 309 -8.70 -8.66 -1.22
CA TYR A 309 -9.10 -8.87 0.17
C TYR A 309 -9.45 -7.56 0.87
N THR A 310 -9.17 -6.44 0.21
CA THR A 310 -9.40 -5.08 0.74
C THR A 310 -9.62 -4.11 -0.41
N LEU A 311 -10.46 -3.11 -0.20
CA LEU A 311 -10.68 -2.05 -1.18
C LEU A 311 -9.50 -1.07 -1.30
N ALA A 312 -8.42 -1.26 -0.53
CA ALA A 312 -7.15 -0.57 -0.80
C ALA A 312 -6.63 -0.91 -2.20
N TYR A 313 -6.81 -2.15 -2.63
CA TYR A 313 -6.40 -2.69 -3.93
C TYR A 313 -7.64 -3.12 -4.71
N ASP A 314 -8.29 -2.17 -5.31
CA ASP A 314 -9.64 -2.32 -5.86
C ASP A 314 -9.70 -2.53 -7.39
N ARG A 315 -8.57 -2.40 -8.12
CA ARG A 315 -8.61 -2.27 -9.58
C ARG A 315 -7.63 -3.17 -10.33
N LEU A 316 -8.13 -3.75 -11.42
CA LEU A 316 -7.32 -4.33 -12.48
C LEU A 316 -7.82 -3.83 -13.84
N LYS A 317 -7.06 -2.92 -14.48
CA LYS A 317 -7.35 -2.37 -15.81
C LYS A 317 -8.76 -1.78 -15.89
N TRP A 318 -9.66 -2.38 -16.68
CA TRP A 318 -11.04 -1.92 -16.88
C TRP A 318 -12.05 -2.49 -15.88
N VAL A 319 -11.58 -3.23 -14.86
CA VAL A 319 -12.43 -3.74 -13.77
C VAL A 319 -12.06 -3.05 -12.47
N ARG A 320 -13.04 -2.55 -11.73
CA ARG A 320 -12.91 -2.02 -10.37
C ARG A 320 -13.90 -2.69 -9.44
N VAL A 321 -13.45 -3.14 -8.29
CA VAL A 321 -14.27 -3.65 -7.19
C VAL A 321 -14.66 -2.49 -6.28
N ASP A 322 -15.95 -2.19 -6.18
CA ASP A 322 -16.45 -1.07 -5.39
C ASP A 322 -16.98 -1.50 -4.01
N GLY A 323 -17.22 -2.80 -3.81
CA GLY A 323 -17.71 -3.33 -2.55
C GLY A 323 -17.42 -4.81 -2.37
N LEU A 324 -16.92 -5.16 -1.19
CA LEU A 324 -16.73 -6.53 -0.72
C LEU A 324 -17.91 -6.96 0.14
N ARG A 325 -18.17 -8.25 0.24
CA ARG A 325 -19.10 -8.80 1.22
C ARG A 325 -18.54 -8.72 2.63
N GLN A 326 -17.23 -8.88 2.75
CA GLN A 326 -16.48 -8.79 3.98
C GLN A 326 -15.01 -8.52 3.68
N HIS A 327 -14.42 -7.46 4.24
CA HIS A 327 -12.97 -7.23 4.19
C HIS A 327 -12.21 -8.40 4.80
N TRP A 328 -11.01 -8.63 4.27
CA TRP A 328 -10.11 -9.73 4.64
C TRP A 328 -10.61 -11.12 4.25
N GLU A 329 -11.71 -11.22 3.50
CA GLU A 329 -12.11 -12.40 2.77
C GLU A 329 -12.02 -12.15 1.25
N ALA A 330 -11.79 -13.23 0.46
CA ALA A 330 -11.55 -13.09 -0.97
C ALA A 330 -12.79 -12.52 -1.70
N GLY A 331 -12.60 -11.37 -2.34
CA GLY A 331 -13.48 -10.86 -3.38
C GLY A 331 -12.88 -11.17 -4.75
N ARG A 332 -13.56 -11.98 -5.59
CA ARG A 332 -13.06 -12.40 -6.90
C ARG A 332 -14.01 -11.97 -8.00
N ILE A 333 -13.45 -11.54 -9.13
CA ILE A 333 -14.17 -11.22 -10.36
C ILE A 333 -13.40 -11.75 -11.56
N GLU A 334 -14.14 -12.43 -12.46
CA GLU A 334 -13.68 -12.76 -13.79
C GLU A 334 -14.59 -12.05 -14.79
N ALA A 335 -13.99 -11.26 -15.69
CA ALA A 335 -14.73 -10.50 -16.67
C ALA A 335 -14.17 -10.77 -18.07
N GLU A 336 -15.05 -10.95 -19.03
CA GLU A 336 -14.72 -11.31 -20.40
C GLU A 336 -15.57 -10.49 -21.37
N LEU A 337 -14.90 -9.81 -22.30
CA LEU A 337 -15.53 -9.11 -23.40
C LEU A 337 -16.05 -10.12 -24.42
N ARG A 338 -17.30 -9.98 -24.82
CA ARG A 338 -17.96 -10.82 -25.84
C ARG A 338 -18.50 -9.91 -26.94
N ALA A 339 -17.76 -9.83 -28.02
CA ALA A 339 -18.17 -9.02 -29.15
C ALA A 339 -19.54 -9.46 -29.68
N PRO A 340 -20.34 -8.56 -30.27
CA PRO A 340 -20.05 -7.13 -30.44
C PRO A 340 -20.50 -6.24 -29.27
N ARG A 341 -21.43 -6.69 -28.40
CA ARG A 341 -22.11 -5.88 -27.37
C ARG A 341 -22.44 -6.66 -26.11
N ALA A 342 -21.59 -7.56 -25.72
CA ALA A 342 -21.79 -8.36 -24.51
C ALA A 342 -20.53 -8.41 -23.64
N VAL A 343 -20.74 -8.49 -22.33
CA VAL A 343 -19.71 -8.79 -21.33
C VAL A 343 -20.21 -9.91 -20.44
N ARG A 344 -19.38 -10.91 -20.19
CA ARG A 344 -19.65 -11.93 -19.18
C ARG A 344 -18.85 -11.63 -17.92
N VAL A 345 -19.51 -11.69 -16.78
CA VAL A 345 -18.88 -11.47 -15.46
C VAL A 345 -19.28 -12.61 -14.53
N THR A 346 -18.31 -13.15 -13.81
CA THR A 346 -18.53 -14.10 -12.71
C THR A 346 -17.91 -13.51 -11.45
N THR A 347 -18.65 -13.55 -10.33
CA THR A 347 -18.22 -12.93 -9.07
C THR A 347 -18.30 -13.90 -7.90
N SER A 348 -17.47 -13.68 -6.89
CA SER A 348 -17.64 -14.24 -5.56
C SER A 348 -17.13 -13.25 -4.50
N GLY A 349 -17.82 -13.16 -3.35
CA GLY A 349 -17.41 -12.27 -2.26
C GLY A 349 -17.57 -10.77 -2.54
N LEU A 350 -18.19 -10.36 -3.64
CA LEU A 350 -18.43 -8.97 -4.02
C LEU A 350 -19.87 -8.53 -3.76
N THR A 351 -20.05 -7.24 -3.52
CA THR A 351 -21.34 -6.57 -3.43
C THR A 351 -21.51 -5.46 -4.45
N ALA A 352 -20.40 -4.94 -5.00
CA ALA A 352 -20.42 -3.90 -6.03
C ALA A 352 -19.15 -3.94 -6.88
N PHE A 353 -19.28 -3.63 -8.17
CA PHE A 353 -18.16 -3.46 -9.09
C PHE A 353 -18.50 -2.53 -10.26
N THR A 354 -17.48 -2.01 -10.92
CA THR A 354 -17.58 -1.14 -12.09
C THR A 354 -16.71 -1.67 -13.22
N LEU A 355 -17.26 -1.67 -14.44
CA LEU A 355 -16.52 -1.82 -15.69
C LEU A 355 -16.26 -0.42 -16.24
N ASP A 356 -14.98 -0.07 -16.46
CA ASP A 356 -14.55 1.31 -16.70
C ASP A 356 -13.50 1.39 -17.80
N PHE A 357 -13.89 1.92 -18.95
CA PHE A 357 -13.03 2.17 -20.11
C PHE A 357 -12.92 3.67 -20.35
N GLY A 358 -11.71 4.17 -20.34
CA GLY A 358 -11.45 5.56 -20.71
C GLY A 358 -11.66 5.85 -22.21
N PRO A 359 -11.53 7.11 -22.63
CA PRO A 359 -11.66 7.50 -24.05
C PRO A 359 -10.75 6.67 -24.96
N GLY A 360 -11.30 6.21 -26.09
CA GLY A 360 -10.61 5.34 -27.04
C GLY A 360 -10.48 3.88 -26.61
N GLY A 361 -10.92 3.52 -25.38
CA GLY A 361 -10.58 2.23 -24.74
C GLY A 361 -11.60 1.12 -24.96
N CYS A 362 -12.88 1.41 -25.11
CA CYS A 362 -13.90 0.38 -25.19
C CYS A 362 -13.95 -0.27 -26.58
N PRO A 363 -13.73 -1.60 -26.68
CA PRO A 363 -13.77 -2.30 -27.97
C PRO A 363 -15.19 -2.67 -28.45
N LEU A 364 -16.21 -2.49 -27.60
CA LEU A 364 -17.59 -2.81 -27.94
C LEU A 364 -18.15 -1.84 -28.99
N GLU A 365 -19.21 -2.26 -29.68
CA GLU A 365 -19.91 -1.44 -30.67
C GLU A 365 -20.54 -0.19 -30.03
N LEU A 366 -20.45 0.95 -30.73
CA LEU A 366 -20.94 2.26 -30.26
C LEU A 366 -22.47 2.36 -30.27
N THR A 367 -23.15 1.59 -31.12
CA THR A 367 -24.59 1.67 -31.29
C THR A 367 -25.33 0.60 -30.48
N GLY A 368 -26.41 1.02 -29.82
CA GLY A 368 -27.27 0.11 -29.08
C GLY A 368 -26.88 -0.09 -27.62
N LYS A 369 -27.56 -1.05 -26.98
CA LYS A 369 -27.33 -1.37 -25.57
C LYS A 369 -26.33 -2.52 -25.45
N VAL A 370 -25.60 -2.57 -24.33
CA VAL A 370 -24.69 -3.65 -23.96
C VAL A 370 -25.40 -4.58 -22.95
N THR A 371 -25.27 -5.87 -23.15
CA THR A 371 -25.75 -6.90 -22.20
C THR A 371 -24.57 -7.38 -21.35
N VAL A 372 -24.63 -7.14 -20.05
CA VAL A 372 -23.68 -7.67 -19.07
C VAL A 372 -24.33 -8.86 -18.37
N THR A 373 -23.84 -10.07 -18.63
CA THR A 373 -24.32 -11.29 -17.95
C THR A 373 -23.48 -11.50 -16.69
N ILE A 374 -24.08 -11.26 -15.52
CA ILE A 374 -23.41 -11.36 -14.22
C ILE A 374 -23.95 -12.60 -13.49
N ASP A 375 -23.08 -13.56 -13.17
CA ASP A 375 -23.42 -14.82 -12.50
C ASP A 375 -24.61 -15.56 -13.18
N GLY A 376 -24.66 -15.51 -14.53
CA GLY A 376 -25.70 -16.10 -15.34
C GLY A 376 -26.94 -15.21 -15.56
N HIS A 377 -27.05 -14.06 -14.95
CA HIS A 377 -28.19 -13.15 -15.06
C HIS A 377 -27.88 -11.95 -15.98
N PRO A 378 -28.65 -11.71 -17.04
CA PRO A 378 -28.40 -10.57 -17.94
C PRO A 378 -28.89 -9.25 -17.32
N VAL A 379 -28.03 -8.21 -17.40
CA VAL A 379 -28.35 -6.82 -17.07
C VAL A 379 -28.04 -5.97 -18.29
N THR A 380 -29.01 -5.18 -18.75
CA THR A 380 -28.84 -4.32 -19.94
C THR A 380 -28.49 -2.91 -19.51
N VAL A 381 -27.46 -2.32 -20.14
CA VAL A 381 -26.96 -0.97 -19.87
C VAL A 381 -26.81 -0.19 -21.17
N ALA A 382 -26.61 1.12 -21.08
CA ALA A 382 -26.24 1.96 -22.23
C ALA A 382 -24.93 1.49 -22.86
N GLY A 383 -24.80 1.64 -24.16
CA GLY A 383 -23.55 1.35 -24.89
C GLY A 383 -22.47 2.43 -24.66
N PRO A 384 -21.27 2.21 -25.26
CA PRO A 384 -20.17 3.17 -25.18
C PRO A 384 -20.54 4.54 -25.78
N LEU A 385 -19.87 5.59 -25.28
CA LEU A 385 -19.97 6.92 -25.84
C LEU A 385 -19.20 7.03 -27.19
N THR A 386 -19.44 8.10 -27.92
CA THR A 386 -18.84 8.31 -29.26
C THR A 386 -17.30 8.39 -29.22
N ASP A 387 -16.72 8.79 -28.09
CA ASP A 387 -15.28 8.79 -27.84
C ASP A 387 -14.71 7.42 -27.42
N ARG A 388 -15.54 6.36 -27.47
CA ARG A 388 -15.23 5.01 -26.99
C ARG A 388 -14.93 4.89 -25.49
N SER A 389 -15.35 5.86 -24.66
CA SER A 389 -15.42 5.63 -23.23
C SER A 389 -16.68 4.87 -22.85
N TRP A 390 -16.60 4.05 -21.80
CA TRP A 390 -17.75 3.32 -21.29
C TRP A 390 -17.57 2.98 -19.81
N THR A 391 -18.56 3.36 -19.01
CA THR A 391 -18.59 3.05 -17.58
C THR A 391 -19.94 2.46 -17.22
N ALA A 392 -19.93 1.30 -16.55
CA ALA A 392 -21.13 0.62 -16.06
C ALA A 392 -20.86 0.07 -14.66
N SER A 393 -21.63 0.54 -13.69
CA SER A 393 -21.51 0.16 -12.28
C SER A 393 -22.67 -0.73 -11.84
N PHE A 394 -22.38 -1.76 -11.07
CA PHE A 394 -23.33 -2.80 -10.65
C PHE A 394 -23.27 -2.97 -9.14
N VAL A 395 -24.45 -3.20 -8.54
CA VAL A 395 -24.59 -3.51 -7.11
C VAL A 395 -25.47 -4.74 -6.94
N GLN A 396 -25.14 -5.54 -5.91
CA GLN A 396 -25.93 -6.70 -5.53
C GLN A 396 -27.16 -6.26 -4.76
N VAL A 397 -28.33 -6.79 -5.13
CA VAL A 397 -29.60 -6.49 -4.43
C VAL A 397 -29.62 -7.25 -3.11
N ALA A 398 -29.78 -6.54 -2.00
CA ALA A 398 -29.96 -7.17 -0.69
C ALA A 398 -31.29 -7.96 -0.65
N GLY A 399 -31.24 -9.25 -0.24
CA GLY A 399 -32.45 -10.01 0.12
C GLY A 399 -33.08 -10.85 -0.99
N GLY A 400 -32.31 -11.57 -1.80
CA GLY A 400 -32.81 -12.71 -2.61
C GLY A 400 -32.54 -14.04 -1.93
N LYS A 401 -33.56 -14.93 -1.79
CA LYS A 401 -33.33 -16.31 -1.39
C LYS A 401 -32.30 -16.96 -2.36
N GLN A 402 -31.33 -17.66 -1.79
CA GLN A 402 -30.25 -18.32 -2.53
C GLN A 402 -30.82 -19.28 -3.59
N VAL A 403 -30.41 -19.12 -4.85
CA VAL A 403 -30.63 -20.10 -5.91
C VAL A 403 -29.33 -20.88 -6.12
N ALA A 404 -29.35 -22.15 -5.79
CA ALA A 404 -28.24 -23.06 -6.04
C ALA A 404 -28.14 -23.37 -7.53
N GLY A 405 -27.00 -23.14 -8.16
CA GLY A 405 -26.77 -23.58 -9.54
C GLY A 405 -25.66 -22.85 -10.29
N GLY A 406 -24.43 -23.06 -9.94
CA GLY A 406 -23.26 -22.69 -10.72
C GLY A 406 -22.08 -23.60 -10.38
N LYS A 407 -21.18 -23.90 -11.33
CA LYS A 407 -19.99 -24.72 -11.08
C LYS A 407 -19.02 -23.99 -10.15
N PRO A 408 -18.36 -24.65 -9.18
CA PRO A 408 -17.39 -24.04 -8.30
C PRO A 408 -16.19 -23.49 -9.09
N LEU A 409 -15.77 -22.26 -8.77
CA LEU A 409 -14.45 -21.76 -9.12
C LEU A 409 -13.42 -22.53 -8.28
N ALA A 410 -12.26 -22.82 -8.83
CA ALA A 410 -11.23 -23.59 -8.15
C ALA A 410 -10.91 -22.97 -6.76
N GLY A 411 -11.16 -23.71 -5.68
CA GLY A 411 -10.73 -23.40 -4.32
C GLY A 411 -11.73 -22.80 -3.34
N GLY A 412 -13.04 -22.59 -3.68
CA GLY A 412 -13.99 -21.99 -2.75
C GLY A 412 -15.39 -22.62 -2.74
N LYS A 413 -16.04 -22.68 -1.56
CA LYS A 413 -17.47 -23.01 -1.44
C LYS A 413 -18.30 -21.92 -2.12
N GLN A 414 -19.12 -22.31 -3.10
CA GLN A 414 -20.05 -21.42 -3.79
C GLN A 414 -21.11 -20.88 -2.82
N VAL A 415 -21.12 -19.57 -2.59
CA VAL A 415 -22.27 -18.87 -2.01
C VAL A 415 -23.13 -18.38 -3.17
N ALA A 416 -24.37 -18.81 -3.26
CA ALA A 416 -25.28 -18.44 -4.34
C ALA A 416 -25.38 -16.92 -4.50
N GLY A 417 -25.16 -16.42 -5.74
CA GLY A 417 -25.14 -15.01 -6.08
C GLY A 417 -26.53 -14.36 -5.89
N GLY A 418 -26.57 -13.17 -5.25
CA GLY A 418 -27.76 -12.32 -5.25
C GLY A 418 -28.02 -11.75 -6.65
N LYS A 419 -29.25 -11.21 -6.89
CA LYS A 419 -29.54 -10.48 -8.12
C LYS A 419 -28.69 -9.22 -8.22
N TRP A 420 -28.18 -8.93 -9.42
CA TRP A 420 -27.44 -7.73 -9.74
C TRP A 420 -28.32 -6.70 -10.45
N ARG A 421 -28.09 -5.43 -10.20
CA ARG A 421 -28.69 -4.31 -10.92
C ARG A 421 -27.66 -3.22 -11.20
N VAL A 422 -27.99 -2.32 -12.10
CA VAL A 422 -27.19 -1.10 -12.31
C VAL A 422 -27.22 -0.26 -11.03
N ALA A 423 -26.05 0.26 -10.65
CA ALA A 423 -25.93 1.17 -9.51
C ALA A 423 -26.61 2.52 -9.79
N THR A 424 -27.10 3.15 -8.75
CA THR A 424 -27.74 4.47 -8.79
C THR A 424 -26.98 5.44 -7.88
N ALA A 425 -27.23 6.74 -8.00
CA ALA A 425 -26.61 7.74 -7.13
C ALA A 425 -26.84 7.47 -5.62
N LYS A 426 -28.01 6.92 -5.27
CA LYS A 426 -28.33 6.55 -3.88
C LYS A 426 -27.40 5.50 -3.27
N ASP A 427 -26.84 4.61 -4.10
CA ASP A 427 -25.92 3.57 -3.62
C ASP A 427 -24.57 4.16 -3.17
N SER A 428 -24.19 5.33 -3.69
CA SER A 428 -22.96 6.05 -3.31
C SER A 428 -23.10 6.95 -2.08
N GLU A 429 -24.33 7.22 -1.62
CA GLU A 429 -24.60 8.07 -0.44
C GLU A 429 -24.46 7.33 0.88
N LEU A 430 -24.41 6.00 0.85
CA LEU A 430 -24.30 5.17 2.04
C LEU A 430 -22.91 5.31 2.70
N VAL A 431 -22.90 5.41 4.03
CA VAL A 431 -21.66 5.28 4.80
C VAL A 431 -21.24 3.82 4.77
N GLN A 432 -20.20 3.53 3.99
CA GLN A 432 -19.68 2.19 3.82
C GLN A 432 -18.17 2.21 3.57
N LYS A 433 -17.52 1.07 3.80
CA LYS A 433 -16.12 0.88 3.40
C LYS A 433 -16.01 1.05 1.89
N ARG A 434 -14.99 1.81 1.47
CA ARG A 434 -14.69 2.09 0.06
C ARG A 434 -13.18 2.33 -0.10
N HIS A 435 -12.71 2.37 -1.31
CA HIS A 435 -11.31 2.74 -1.57
C HIS A 435 -10.93 4.06 -0.89
N GLY A 436 -9.82 4.05 -0.16
CA GLY A 436 -9.33 5.17 0.67
C GLY A 436 -10.08 5.35 2.01
N LEU A 437 -11.06 4.49 2.31
CA LEU A 437 -11.79 4.44 3.60
C LEU A 437 -12.22 2.99 3.91
N GLN A 438 -11.25 2.06 4.03
CA GLN A 438 -11.51 0.64 4.24
C GLN A 438 -10.91 0.08 5.55
N GLY A 439 -10.01 0.82 6.23
CA GLY A 439 -9.23 0.29 7.35
C GLY A 439 -8.08 -0.64 6.89
N PRO A 440 -7.29 -1.18 7.80
CA PRO A 440 -7.30 -1.05 9.25
C PRO A 440 -6.71 0.29 9.75
N VAL A 441 -6.39 0.39 11.06
CA VAL A 441 -5.79 1.62 11.67
C VAL A 441 -4.67 2.21 10.81
N ASP A 442 -3.79 1.38 10.30
CA ASP A 442 -2.62 1.81 9.51
C ASP A 442 -2.99 2.51 8.19
N ASP A 443 -4.19 2.27 7.65
CA ASP A 443 -4.64 2.91 6.41
C ASP A 443 -4.72 4.45 6.51
N ALA A 444 -4.94 4.98 7.71
CA ALA A 444 -4.96 6.41 7.96
C ALA A 444 -3.60 7.10 7.68
N PHE A 445 -2.50 6.35 7.70
CA PHE A 445 -1.14 6.83 7.46
C PHE A 445 -0.69 6.69 6.01
N MET A 446 -1.55 6.17 5.13
CA MET A 446 -1.33 6.08 3.68
C MET A 446 -1.75 7.36 2.93
N ASN A 447 -2.31 8.34 3.63
CA ASN A 447 -2.67 9.67 3.14
C ASN A 447 -2.19 10.72 4.13
N ARG A 448 -2.29 12.00 3.74
CA ARG A 448 -1.96 13.12 4.66
C ARG A 448 -2.65 12.92 5.99
N PHE A 449 -1.88 13.02 7.08
CA PHE A 449 -2.37 12.90 8.45
C PHE A 449 -1.75 13.97 9.36
N ILE A 450 -2.46 14.27 10.44
CA ILE A 450 -2.03 15.22 11.46
C ILE A 450 -2.23 14.57 12.82
N ILE A 451 -1.17 14.54 13.62
CA ILE A 451 -1.22 14.14 15.03
C ILE A 451 -1.82 15.29 15.84
N VAL A 452 -2.93 15.04 16.49
CA VAL A 452 -3.68 16.03 17.29
C VAL A 452 -3.43 15.77 18.77
N LYS A 453 -2.58 16.63 19.35
CA LYS A 453 -2.15 16.55 20.73
C LYS A 453 -3.21 17.12 21.67
N PRO A 454 -3.57 16.43 22.77
CA PRO A 454 -4.52 16.95 23.75
C PRO A 454 -3.93 18.12 24.55
N THR A 455 -4.76 19.14 24.84
CA THR A 455 -4.36 20.28 25.68
C THR A 455 -5.22 20.42 26.95
N GLY A 456 -6.31 19.68 27.04
CA GLY A 456 -7.25 19.70 28.16
C GLY A 456 -6.85 18.77 29.31
N LYS A 457 -7.66 18.79 30.36
CA LYS A 457 -7.47 17.92 31.53
C LYS A 457 -8.00 16.52 31.23
N PRO A 458 -7.20 15.47 31.45
CA PRO A 458 -7.64 14.10 31.26
C PRO A 458 -8.88 13.76 32.09
N LEU A 459 -9.88 13.19 31.43
CA LEU A 459 -11.06 12.61 32.08
C LEU A 459 -10.67 11.34 32.86
N ILE A 460 -9.63 10.64 32.35
CA ILE A 460 -9.10 9.40 32.91
C ILE A 460 -7.60 9.59 33.20
N PRO A 461 -7.24 10.12 34.41
CA PRO A 461 -5.86 10.45 34.73
C PRO A 461 -4.89 9.26 34.62
N SER A 462 -5.36 8.04 34.89
CA SER A 462 -4.53 6.80 34.79
C SER A 462 -4.05 6.49 33.36
N GLY A 463 -4.75 6.98 32.34
CA GLY A 463 -4.39 6.80 30.93
C GLY A 463 -3.40 7.85 30.39
N ALA A 464 -3.22 8.98 31.07
CA ALA A 464 -2.47 10.13 30.55
C ALA A 464 -1.01 9.79 30.22
N ALA A 465 -0.32 9.11 31.12
CA ALA A 465 1.07 8.72 30.91
C ALA A 465 1.25 7.76 29.70
N TRP A 466 0.31 6.84 29.53
CA TRP A 466 0.29 5.95 28.37
C TRP A 466 0.06 6.72 27.06
N VAL A 467 -0.88 7.66 27.05
CA VAL A 467 -1.17 8.53 25.89
C VAL A 467 0.09 9.31 25.49
N ASP A 468 0.76 9.94 26.45
CA ASP A 468 2.00 10.71 26.18
C ASP A 468 3.11 9.81 25.65
N ALA A 469 3.32 8.64 26.23
CA ALA A 469 4.35 7.70 25.81
C ALA A 469 4.09 7.18 24.38
N GLU A 470 2.86 6.72 24.09
CA GLU A 470 2.53 6.15 22.79
C GLU A 470 2.44 7.23 21.68
N MET A 471 1.98 8.44 21.98
CA MET A 471 2.02 9.56 21.03
C MET A 471 3.46 9.95 20.66
N ASN A 472 4.33 10.12 21.66
CA ASN A 472 5.73 10.41 21.42
C ASN A 472 6.43 9.29 20.65
N ARG A 473 6.08 8.02 20.95
CA ARG A 473 6.54 6.88 20.17
C ARG A 473 6.08 6.99 18.73
N ALA A 474 4.80 7.26 18.47
CA ALA A 474 4.25 7.38 17.12
C ALA A 474 4.99 8.44 16.29
N ILE A 475 5.28 9.62 16.87
CA ILE A 475 6.05 10.69 16.23
C ILE A 475 7.47 10.24 15.92
N LYS A 476 8.17 9.67 16.91
CA LYS A 476 9.55 9.20 16.78
C LYS A 476 9.69 8.09 15.73
N GLU A 477 8.79 7.10 15.79
CA GLU A 477 8.87 5.94 14.91
C GLU A 477 8.42 6.27 13.48
N TRP A 478 7.55 7.27 13.27
CA TRP A 478 7.28 7.78 11.93
C TRP A 478 8.56 8.26 11.25
N ARG A 479 9.37 9.08 11.95
CA ARG A 479 10.69 9.51 11.45
C ARG A 479 11.60 8.31 11.19
N ARG A 480 11.69 7.39 12.15
CA ARG A 480 12.60 6.26 12.08
C ARG A 480 12.27 5.28 10.95
N GLN A 481 10.99 4.97 10.75
CA GLN A 481 10.55 3.92 9.83
C GLN A 481 10.18 4.44 8.44
N PHE A 482 9.76 5.70 8.35
CA PHE A 482 9.25 6.30 7.11
C PHE A 482 9.92 7.61 6.72
N ARG A 483 10.98 8.01 7.42
CA ARG A 483 11.90 9.08 7.04
C ARG A 483 11.21 10.42 6.75
N GLY A 484 10.11 10.69 7.42
CA GLY A 484 9.39 11.95 7.42
C GLY A 484 9.25 12.53 8.83
N GLU A 485 8.78 13.74 8.95
CA GLU A 485 8.44 14.37 10.23
C GLU A 485 6.93 14.49 10.32
N ALA A 486 6.33 13.85 11.33
CA ALA A 486 4.88 13.89 11.52
C ALA A 486 4.41 15.33 11.81
N ILE A 487 3.34 15.76 11.13
CA ILE A 487 2.73 17.06 11.39
C ILE A 487 1.95 16.97 12.71
N VAL A 488 2.29 17.82 13.68
CA VAL A 488 1.65 17.86 15.00
C VAL A 488 0.93 19.20 15.18
N ARG A 489 -0.31 19.14 15.70
CA ARG A 489 -1.13 20.30 16.10
C ARG A 489 -1.68 20.08 17.51
N ASN A 490 -1.82 21.14 18.28
CA ASN A 490 -2.66 21.07 19.46
C ASN A 490 -4.13 20.94 19.04
N ASP A 491 -4.96 20.30 19.85
CA ASP A 491 -6.38 20.09 19.56
C ASP A 491 -7.18 21.42 19.43
N SER A 492 -6.67 22.49 20.07
CA SER A 492 -7.19 23.86 19.95
C SER A 492 -6.81 24.58 18.64
N GLU A 493 -5.79 24.06 17.92
CA GLU A 493 -5.25 24.66 16.70
C GLU A 493 -5.74 23.97 15.42
N VAL A 494 -6.49 22.86 15.54
CA VAL A 494 -7.03 22.13 14.38
C VAL A 494 -8.00 23.02 13.60
N SER A 495 -7.59 23.33 12.37
CA SER A 495 -8.35 24.22 11.47
C SER A 495 -9.39 23.46 10.63
N GLY A 496 -10.27 24.21 9.97
CA GLY A 496 -11.16 23.67 8.95
C GLY A 496 -10.40 23.07 7.76
N GLU A 497 -9.26 23.66 7.38
CA GLU A 497 -8.39 23.15 6.32
C GLU A 497 -7.74 21.81 6.71
N ASP A 498 -7.25 21.67 7.94
CA ASP A 498 -6.73 20.41 8.45
C ASP A 498 -7.79 19.30 8.35
N THR A 499 -9.03 19.60 8.73
CA THR A 499 -10.16 18.66 8.63
C THR A 499 -10.51 18.30 7.19
N LEU A 500 -10.35 19.21 6.24
CA LEU A 500 -10.64 18.97 4.82
C LEU A 500 -9.54 18.15 4.14
N THR A 501 -8.29 18.37 4.51
CA THR A 501 -7.14 17.85 3.76
C THR A 501 -6.50 16.60 4.38
N ALA A 502 -6.62 16.39 5.69
CA ALA A 502 -5.89 15.36 6.41
C ALA A 502 -6.77 14.40 7.21
N ASN A 503 -6.24 13.21 7.46
CA ASN A 503 -6.73 12.31 8.50
C ASN A 503 -6.30 12.86 9.87
N LEU A 504 -7.17 12.85 10.86
CA LEU A 504 -6.86 13.36 12.19
C LEU A 504 -6.57 12.22 13.17
N ILE A 505 -5.38 12.23 13.74
CA ILE A 505 -4.92 11.22 14.71
C ILE A 505 -5.07 11.81 16.11
N LEU A 506 -6.22 11.56 16.74
CA LEU A 506 -6.64 12.17 17.99
C LEU A 506 -6.05 11.41 19.18
N TRP A 507 -5.22 12.05 19.96
CA TRP A 507 -4.64 11.49 21.18
C TRP A 507 -5.34 11.99 22.44
N GLY A 508 -5.43 11.13 23.46
CA GLY A 508 -6.07 11.45 24.73
C GLY A 508 -7.46 10.84 24.87
N ASP A 509 -8.25 11.47 25.74
CA ASP A 509 -9.63 11.11 26.04
C ASP A 509 -10.59 12.28 25.75
N PRO A 510 -11.93 12.09 25.85
CA PRO A 510 -12.89 13.14 25.52
C PRO A 510 -12.80 14.41 26.40
N GLY A 511 -12.15 14.34 27.56
CA GLY A 511 -11.91 15.50 28.42
C GLY A 511 -10.63 16.25 28.06
N SER A 512 -9.59 15.50 27.64
CA SER A 512 -8.29 16.08 27.33
C SER A 512 -8.18 16.57 25.89
N ASN A 513 -8.90 15.95 24.94
CA ASN A 513 -8.89 16.34 23.52
C ASN A 513 -10.26 16.88 23.11
N GLN A 514 -10.34 18.20 22.89
CA GLN A 514 -11.59 18.85 22.58
C GLN A 514 -12.17 18.48 21.19
N VAL A 515 -11.33 18.06 20.23
CA VAL A 515 -11.82 17.56 18.94
C VAL A 515 -12.53 16.24 19.17
N LEU A 516 -11.91 15.31 19.92
CA LEU A 516 -12.49 14.03 20.29
C LEU A 516 -13.78 14.22 21.11
N GLY A 517 -13.78 15.12 22.09
CA GLY A 517 -14.95 15.42 22.91
C GLY A 517 -16.16 15.84 22.07
N ARG A 518 -15.96 16.70 21.05
CA ARG A 518 -17.02 17.14 20.13
C ARG A 518 -17.53 16.03 19.20
N LEU A 519 -16.70 15.06 18.86
CA LEU A 519 -17.04 14.00 17.90
C LEU A 519 -17.60 12.74 18.55
N LEU A 520 -17.36 12.52 19.83
CA LEU A 520 -17.62 11.25 20.52
C LEU A 520 -19.04 10.70 20.29
N SER A 521 -20.05 11.55 20.36
CA SER A 521 -21.47 11.15 20.18
C SER A 521 -21.80 10.62 18.77
N LYS A 522 -20.90 10.83 17.79
CA LYS A 522 -21.06 10.38 16.41
C LYS A 522 -20.20 9.14 16.07
N LEU A 523 -19.49 8.62 17.06
CA LEU A 523 -18.61 7.47 16.90
C LEU A 523 -19.26 6.19 17.42
N PRO A 524 -18.86 5.00 16.92
CA PRO A 524 -19.32 3.71 17.42
C PRO A 524 -18.64 3.35 18.75
N LEU A 525 -18.42 4.33 19.60
CA LEU A 525 -17.70 4.25 20.87
C LEU A 525 -18.45 5.06 21.93
N ALA A 526 -18.86 4.42 23.02
CA ALA A 526 -19.34 5.13 24.20
C ALA A 526 -18.20 5.18 25.24
N TRP A 527 -17.80 6.39 25.64
CA TRP A 527 -16.65 6.60 26.53
C TRP A 527 -16.93 7.72 27.52
N ASN A 528 -16.85 7.39 28.81
CA ASN A 528 -16.99 8.32 29.92
C ASN A 528 -16.00 8.00 31.05
N ALA A 529 -16.04 8.72 32.16
CA ALA A 529 -15.08 8.54 33.25
C ALA A 529 -15.10 7.14 33.90
N SER A 530 -16.17 6.38 33.75
CA SER A 530 -16.30 5.04 34.37
C SER A 530 -16.16 3.90 33.38
N THR A 531 -16.59 4.09 32.14
CA THR A 531 -16.66 3.00 31.15
C THR A 531 -16.21 3.40 29.76
N VAL A 532 -15.61 2.43 29.06
CA VAL A 532 -15.35 2.43 27.62
C VAL A 532 -16.14 1.27 27.02
N ARG A 533 -16.97 1.53 26.00
CA ARG A 533 -17.78 0.49 25.35
C ARG A 533 -17.70 0.59 23.84
N ILE A 534 -17.45 -0.55 23.18
CA ILE A 534 -17.53 -0.71 21.73
C ILE A 534 -18.39 -1.95 21.42
N GLY A 535 -19.39 -1.78 20.55
CA GLY A 535 -20.38 -2.83 20.33
C GLY A 535 -21.06 -3.23 21.65
N ARG A 536 -21.01 -4.53 21.99
CA ARG A 536 -21.56 -5.10 23.24
C ARG A 536 -20.53 -5.20 24.37
N GLN A 537 -19.24 -4.98 24.09
CA GLN A 537 -18.18 -5.12 25.08
C GLN A 537 -18.01 -3.82 25.87
N SER A 538 -17.90 -3.94 27.19
CA SER A 538 -17.75 -2.81 28.11
C SER A 538 -16.60 -3.07 29.08
N PHE A 539 -15.77 -2.06 29.31
CA PHE A 539 -14.55 -2.11 30.10
C PHE A 539 -14.51 -0.94 31.09
N ALA A 540 -13.85 -1.12 32.23
CA ALA A 540 -13.62 -0.02 33.18
C ALA A 540 -12.66 1.01 32.56
N ALA A 541 -13.04 2.27 32.47
CA ALA A 541 -12.26 3.31 31.83
C ALA A 541 -10.90 3.55 32.52
N ALA A 542 -10.84 3.38 33.85
CA ALA A 542 -9.62 3.63 34.65
C ALA A 542 -8.40 2.79 34.23
N GLY A 543 -8.60 1.65 33.57
CA GLY A 543 -7.50 0.74 33.16
C GLY A 543 -7.52 0.40 31.68
N HIS A 544 -8.37 1.03 30.86
CA HIS A 544 -8.52 0.66 29.47
C HIS A 544 -8.58 1.87 28.54
N MET A 545 -7.82 1.80 27.45
CA MET A 545 -7.79 2.86 26.44
C MET A 545 -8.25 2.30 25.08
N PRO A 546 -9.19 2.99 24.40
CA PRO A 546 -9.61 2.59 23.07
C PRO A 546 -8.62 3.04 22.00
N VAL A 547 -8.40 2.17 21.03
CA VAL A 547 -7.80 2.46 19.73
C VAL A 547 -8.91 2.26 18.68
N LEU A 548 -9.02 3.17 17.72
CA LEU A 548 -10.10 3.13 16.74
C LEU A 548 -9.71 3.87 15.47
N ILE A 549 -10.05 3.33 14.30
CA ILE A 549 -10.14 4.08 13.04
C ILE A 549 -11.61 4.19 12.62
N TYR A 550 -12.03 5.37 12.15
CA TYR A 550 -13.38 5.59 11.70
C TYR A 550 -13.47 6.72 10.67
N PRO A 551 -14.42 6.71 9.72
CA PRO A 551 -14.67 7.87 8.88
C PRO A 551 -14.92 9.12 9.73
N ASN A 552 -14.23 10.22 9.40
CA ASN A 552 -14.35 11.46 10.17
C ASN A 552 -15.76 12.05 10.05
N PRO A 553 -16.53 12.20 11.15
CA PRO A 553 -17.88 12.78 11.10
C PRO A 553 -17.93 14.23 10.59
N LEU A 554 -16.80 14.95 10.58
CA LEU A 554 -16.69 16.30 10.01
C LEU A 554 -16.37 16.28 8.51
N ASN A 555 -15.76 15.19 8.02
CA ASN A 555 -15.42 15.00 6.62
C ASN A 555 -15.40 13.51 6.28
N PRO A 556 -16.51 12.92 5.80
CA PRO A 556 -16.60 11.48 5.51
C PRO A 556 -15.69 10.96 4.40
N LYS A 557 -14.80 11.80 3.86
CA LYS A 557 -13.74 11.42 2.90
C LYS A 557 -12.39 11.22 3.58
N LYS A 558 -12.31 11.44 4.89
CA LYS A 558 -11.10 11.32 5.70
C LYS A 558 -11.38 10.45 6.91
N TYR A 559 -10.28 10.01 7.57
CA TYR A 559 -10.37 9.28 8.82
C TYR A 559 -10.20 10.17 10.05
N ILE A 560 -10.70 9.66 11.16
CA ILE A 560 -10.12 9.88 12.48
C ILE A 560 -9.50 8.57 12.95
N VAL A 561 -8.39 8.66 13.68
CA VAL A 561 -7.83 7.59 14.50
C VAL A 561 -7.78 8.06 15.93
N ILE A 562 -8.11 7.19 16.88
CA ILE A 562 -8.01 7.46 18.30
C ILE A 562 -6.85 6.66 18.87
N ASN A 563 -5.91 7.33 19.56
CA ASN A 563 -4.84 6.77 20.37
C ASN A 563 -3.95 5.71 19.68
N SER A 564 -3.63 5.89 18.41
CA SER A 564 -2.68 5.03 17.72
C SER A 564 -1.86 5.81 16.71
N GLY A 565 -0.59 5.43 16.55
CA GLY A 565 0.21 5.62 15.36
C GLY A 565 0.03 4.44 14.40
N PHE A 566 0.95 4.28 13.41
CA PHE A 566 1.05 3.02 12.69
C PHE A 566 1.38 1.89 13.69
N THR A 567 0.89 0.68 13.42
CA THR A 567 0.70 -0.28 14.49
C THR A 567 1.80 -1.32 14.68
N PHE A 568 2.66 -1.57 13.67
CA PHE A 568 3.82 -2.44 13.87
C PHE A 568 4.87 -1.78 14.78
N ARG A 569 5.67 -2.59 15.51
CA ARG A 569 6.52 -2.12 16.59
C ARG A 569 7.98 -2.59 16.44
N GLU A 570 8.80 -2.32 17.44
CA GLU A 570 10.26 -2.54 17.44
C GLU A 570 10.64 -4.00 17.17
N TYR A 571 9.87 -4.95 17.66
CA TYR A 571 10.07 -6.38 17.38
C TYR A 571 9.87 -6.70 15.88
N ASP A 572 8.98 -5.97 15.22
CA ASP A 572 8.66 -6.20 13.82
C ASP A 572 9.75 -5.62 12.89
N TYR A 573 10.62 -4.73 13.40
CA TYR A 573 11.77 -4.18 12.65
C TYR A 573 12.85 -5.22 12.37
N LEU A 574 12.87 -6.33 13.11
CA LEU A 574 13.86 -7.39 12.95
C LEU A 574 13.74 -8.11 11.60
N ASN A 575 12.55 -8.11 11.00
CA ASN A 575 12.29 -8.75 9.72
C ASN A 575 11.17 -8.04 8.97
N ASN A 576 11.39 -7.66 7.70
CA ASN A 576 10.39 -6.95 6.90
C ASN A 576 9.09 -7.74 6.68
N ALA A 577 9.11 -9.07 6.76
CA ALA A 577 7.89 -9.87 6.69
C ALA A 577 6.95 -9.61 7.88
N ARG A 578 7.49 -9.17 9.04
CA ARG A 578 6.70 -8.80 10.23
C ARG A 578 6.16 -7.38 10.19
N GLN A 579 6.66 -6.51 9.31
CA GLN A 579 6.16 -5.14 9.13
C GLN A 579 4.83 -5.17 8.39
N ILE A 580 3.78 -5.47 9.14
CA ILE A 580 2.38 -5.54 8.72
C ILE A 580 1.53 -4.85 9.80
N PRO A 581 0.27 -4.48 9.53
CA PRO A 581 -0.61 -3.97 10.56
C PRO A 581 -0.75 -4.95 11.72
N LYS A 582 -0.63 -4.46 12.95
CA LYS A 582 -0.77 -5.25 14.19
C LYS A 582 -2.15 -5.14 14.82
N LEU A 583 -2.85 -4.03 14.59
CA LEU A 583 -4.18 -3.79 15.11
C LEU A 583 -5.19 -3.71 13.96
N PRO A 584 -6.39 -4.26 14.16
CA PRO A 584 -7.49 -4.17 13.19
C PRO A 584 -8.15 -2.77 13.20
N ASP A 585 -9.44 -2.66 12.91
CA ASP A 585 -10.12 -1.36 12.88
C ASP A 585 -10.31 -0.75 14.27
N PHE A 586 -10.38 -1.60 15.30
CA PHE A 586 -10.45 -1.14 16.70
C PHE A 586 -9.80 -2.15 17.66
N ALA A 587 -9.34 -1.63 18.80
CA ALA A 587 -8.86 -2.42 19.92
C ALA A 587 -9.14 -1.71 21.25
N ILE A 588 -9.22 -2.47 22.32
CA ILE A 588 -9.20 -1.99 23.70
C ILE A 588 -7.89 -2.46 24.33
N VAL A 589 -7.07 -1.50 24.72
CA VAL A 589 -5.78 -1.74 25.38
C VAL A 589 -5.98 -1.72 26.88
N ASP A 590 -5.63 -2.81 27.55
CA ASP A 590 -5.58 -2.91 29.00
C ASP A 590 -4.19 -2.46 29.49
N LEU A 591 -4.19 -1.41 30.30
CA LEU A 591 -3.01 -0.75 30.84
C LEU A 591 -2.37 -1.48 32.02
N SER A 592 -2.92 -2.63 32.47
CA SER A 592 -2.30 -3.46 33.51
C SER A 592 -0.92 -4.02 33.11
N LYS A 593 -0.66 -4.10 31.79
CA LYS A 593 0.67 -4.35 31.24
C LYS A 593 1.18 -3.07 30.55
N PRO A 594 2.40 -2.61 30.82
CA PRO A 594 2.99 -1.48 30.13
C PRO A 594 3.22 -1.79 28.65
N PRO A 595 3.30 -0.75 27.78
CA PRO A 595 3.74 -0.91 26.39
C PRO A 595 5.13 -1.55 26.32
N ASP A 596 5.33 -2.40 25.32
CA ASP A 596 6.61 -3.03 25.02
C ASP A 596 6.94 -2.98 23.50
N GLY A 597 8.03 -3.61 23.08
CA GLY A 597 8.43 -3.66 21.67
C GLY A 597 7.49 -4.49 20.77
N ARG A 598 6.45 -5.12 21.31
CA ARG A 598 5.50 -5.94 20.54
C ARG A 598 4.08 -5.37 20.57
N TRP A 599 3.65 -4.83 21.71
CA TRP A 599 2.27 -4.39 21.94
C TRP A 599 2.19 -3.06 22.69
N PRO A 600 1.14 -2.24 22.46
CA PRO A 600 0.92 -0.99 23.20
C PRO A 600 0.42 -1.21 24.65
N GLY A 601 0.32 -2.43 25.08
CA GLY A 601 -0.24 -2.95 26.32
C GLY A 601 -0.91 -4.30 26.04
N ARG A 602 -1.65 -4.86 26.99
CA ARG A 602 -2.42 -6.08 26.73
C ARG A 602 -3.65 -5.75 25.88
N ILE A 603 -3.85 -6.47 24.78
CA ILE A 603 -5.06 -6.29 23.96
C ILE A 603 -6.20 -7.07 24.62
N ALA A 604 -7.11 -6.34 25.28
CA ALA A 604 -8.28 -6.92 25.95
C ALA A 604 -9.39 -7.29 24.95
N HIS A 605 -9.51 -6.53 23.86
CA HIS A 605 -10.47 -6.78 22.79
C HIS A 605 -9.98 -6.15 21.49
N ALA A 606 -10.23 -6.80 20.36
CA ALA A 606 -9.90 -6.24 19.03
C ALA A 606 -10.89 -6.76 17.97
N GLY A 607 -11.13 -5.98 16.92
CA GLY A 607 -12.04 -6.40 15.87
C GLY A 607 -12.05 -5.48 14.66
N PHE A 608 -12.75 -5.95 13.64
CA PHE A 608 -13.02 -5.19 12.43
C PHE A 608 -14.46 -4.67 12.44
N PHE A 609 -14.68 -3.47 11.93
CA PHE A 609 -16.02 -3.03 11.55
C PHE A 609 -16.49 -3.80 10.31
N ASN A 610 -17.80 -3.99 10.20
CA ASN A 610 -18.39 -4.51 8.98
C ASN A 610 -18.31 -3.47 7.83
N GLU A 611 -18.85 -3.81 6.68
CA GLU A 611 -18.81 -2.96 5.48
C GLU A 611 -19.57 -1.62 5.63
N ARG A 612 -20.35 -1.46 6.69
CA ARG A 612 -21.07 -0.22 7.06
C ARG A 612 -20.46 0.52 8.25
N TRP A 613 -19.25 0.17 8.64
CA TRP A 613 -18.57 0.73 9.79
C TRP A 613 -19.29 0.48 11.14
N GLU A 614 -20.06 -0.59 11.24
CA GLU A 614 -20.70 -1.03 12.47
C GLU A 614 -19.81 -2.08 13.15
N ALA A 615 -19.78 -2.09 14.50
CA ALA A 615 -19.06 -3.11 15.24
C ALA A 615 -19.76 -4.47 15.01
N ALA A 616 -19.12 -5.34 14.24
CA ALA A 616 -19.60 -6.69 14.01
C ALA A 616 -19.52 -7.51 15.31
N GLU A 617 -20.51 -8.38 15.53
CA GLU A 617 -20.39 -9.39 16.59
C GLU A 617 -19.26 -10.35 16.24
N PRO A 618 -18.35 -10.70 17.19
CA PRO A 618 -17.37 -11.72 16.93
C PRO A 618 -18.10 -13.01 16.60
N ALA A 619 -17.70 -13.67 15.51
CA ALA A 619 -18.11 -15.07 15.28
C ALA A 619 -17.70 -15.91 16.50
N ALA A 620 -18.50 -16.91 16.85
CA ALA A 620 -18.34 -17.73 18.07
C ALA A 620 -16.93 -18.35 18.23
N GLU A 621 -16.15 -18.47 17.15
CA GLU A 621 -14.76 -18.92 17.14
C GLU A 621 -13.76 -17.91 17.73
N ALA A 622 -14.05 -16.60 17.63
CA ALA A 622 -13.16 -15.54 18.10
C ALA A 622 -13.11 -15.38 19.63
N THR A 623 -14.12 -15.87 20.33
CA THR A 623 -14.19 -15.79 21.82
C THR A 623 -13.28 -16.82 22.52
N ALA A 624 -12.94 -17.94 21.86
CA ALA A 624 -12.07 -18.97 22.42
C ALA A 624 -10.58 -18.59 22.37
N ASP A 625 -10.16 -17.79 21.38
CA ASP A 625 -8.77 -17.36 21.22
C ASP A 625 -8.43 -16.08 21.98
N ALA A 626 -9.40 -15.19 22.23
CA ALA A 626 -9.19 -14.01 23.05
C ALA A 626 -8.82 -14.34 24.51
N ALA A 627 -9.24 -15.52 24.99
CA ALA A 627 -8.86 -16.04 26.32
C ALA A 627 -7.43 -16.62 26.36
N LYS A 628 -6.76 -16.79 25.20
CA LYS A 628 -5.41 -17.37 25.07
C LYS A 628 -4.37 -16.37 24.53
N ALA A 629 -4.74 -15.12 24.34
CA ALA A 629 -3.77 -14.09 23.95
C ALA A 629 -2.81 -13.82 25.13
N PRO A 630 -1.48 -13.75 24.89
CA PRO A 630 -0.46 -13.61 25.92
C PRO A 630 -0.49 -12.28 26.66
#